data_edd57bc393b43b3ca8cf2af2ef69a123
#
_entry.id   edd57bc393b43b3ca8cf2af2ef69a123
#
_cell.length_a   1.000
_cell.length_b   1.000
_cell.length_c   1.000
_cell.angle_alpha   90.00
_cell.angle_beta   90.00
_cell.angle_gamma   90.00
#
_symmetry.space_group_name_H-M   'P 1'
#
loop_
_entity.id
_entity.type
_entity.pdbx_description
1 polymer ?
#
loop_
_entity_poly.entity_id
_entity_poly.type
_entity_poly.pdbx_seq_one_letter_code
_entity_poly.pdbx_strand_id
1 'polypeptide(L)'
;MKQHETIKNPEPRNLSEVLKECHDLVAELRVKLKLKCDDILQLRKDLDMAREETQLAELRYNTLKDAVDKAANDKLNKARGELNDWSN
;
A
#
# COMPACT_ATOMS: atom_id res chain seq x y z
N MET A 1 -5.23 -61.89 11.14
CA MET A 1 -5.17 -61.19 10.99
C MET A 1 -5.02 -60.31 11.12
N LYS A 2 -4.74 -60.20 11.33
CA LYS A 2 -4.75 -59.38 11.40
C LYS A 2 -4.37 -58.52 10.84
N GLN A 3 -4.19 -58.39 10.60
CA GLN A 3 -4.03 -57.61 10.18
C GLN A 3 -4.18 -56.83 9.64
N HIS A 4 -4.44 -56.87 9.60
CA HIS A 4 -4.80 -56.03 9.17
C HIS A 4 -4.86 -55.16 9.43
N GLU A 5 -4.95 -55.43 9.94
CA GLU A 5 -5.16 -54.72 10.40
C GLU A 5 -4.58 -53.84 10.52
N THR A 6 -4.13 -53.73 10.64
CA THR A 6 -3.65 -52.86 10.92
C THR A 6 -3.14 -52.09 10.21
N ILE A 7 -3.01 -52.26 9.63
CA ILE A 7 -2.68 -51.49 9.06
C ILE A 7 -2.92 -50.49 8.86
N LYS A 8 -3.05 -50.39 8.74
CA LYS A 8 -3.37 -49.46 8.46
C LYS A 8 -3.68 -48.52 9.14
N ASN A 9 -4.10 -48.52 9.22
CA ASN A 9 -4.56 -47.37 9.89
C ASN A 9 -4.22 -47.44 11.32
N PRO A 10 -3.63 -46.44 11.84
CA PRO A 10 -3.43 -46.37 13.26
C PRO A 10 -4.79 -46.41 13.90
N GLU A 11 -4.85 -46.59 15.15
CA GLU A 11 -6.09 -46.68 15.81
C GLU A 11 -7.03 -45.55 15.44
N PRO A 12 -8.31 -45.89 15.32
CA PRO A 12 -9.28 -44.89 14.98
C PRO A 12 -9.32 -43.83 16.08
N ARG A 13 -9.29 -42.62 15.65
CA ARG A 13 -9.32 -41.49 16.56
C ARG A 13 -10.77 -41.33 17.04
N ASN A 14 -10.89 -40.92 18.27
CA ASN A 14 -12.18 -40.56 18.82
C ASN A 14 -12.72 -39.34 18.05
N LEU A 15 -13.98 -39.42 17.65
CA LEU A 15 -14.61 -38.34 16.91
C LEU A 15 -14.59 -37.03 17.69
N SER A 16 -14.72 -37.11 19.02
CA SER A 16 -14.64 -35.91 19.85
C SER A 16 -13.28 -35.22 19.74
N GLU A 17 -12.22 -36.02 19.69
CA GLU A 17 -10.88 -35.48 19.54
C GLU A 17 -10.69 -34.83 18.19
N VAL A 18 -11.15 -35.49 17.14
CA VAL A 18 -11.06 -34.95 15.78
C VAL A 18 -11.85 -33.66 15.69
N LEU A 19 -13.04 -33.63 16.26
CA LEU A 19 -13.88 -32.47 16.25
C LEU A 19 -13.22 -31.30 16.99
N LYS A 20 -12.60 -31.58 18.11
CA LYS A 20 -11.89 -30.59 18.89
C LYS A 20 -10.71 -30.00 18.10
N GLU A 21 -9.94 -30.85 17.44
CA GLU A 21 -8.82 -30.43 16.64
C GLU A 21 -9.27 -29.52 15.49
N CYS A 22 -10.37 -29.89 14.84
CA CYS A 22 -10.92 -29.05 13.78
C CYS A 22 -11.40 -27.72 14.31
N HIS A 23 -12.04 -27.72 15.46
CA HIS A 23 -12.51 -26.50 16.09
C HIS A 23 -11.35 -25.60 16.46
N ASP A 24 -10.28 -26.16 17.02
CA ASP A 24 -9.10 -25.42 17.39
C ASP A 24 -8.43 -24.81 16.15
N LEU A 25 -8.36 -25.59 15.07
CA LEU A 25 -7.78 -25.10 13.82
C LEU A 25 -8.60 -23.95 13.23
N VAL A 26 -9.92 -24.07 13.27
CA VAL A 26 -10.79 -23.00 12.79
C VAL A 26 -10.57 -21.72 13.60
N ALA A 27 -10.49 -21.86 14.92
CA ALA A 27 -10.26 -20.71 15.79
C ALA A 27 -8.91 -20.04 15.48
N GLU A 28 -7.88 -20.85 15.28
CA GLU A 28 -6.55 -20.35 14.96
C GLU A 28 -6.56 -19.61 13.61
N LEU A 29 -7.21 -20.19 12.61
CA LEU A 29 -7.29 -19.56 11.29
C LEU A 29 -8.08 -18.26 11.33
N ARG A 30 -9.11 -18.18 12.15
CA ARG A 30 -9.87 -16.94 12.31
C ARG A 30 -9.01 -15.83 12.89
N VAL A 31 -8.18 -16.16 13.87
CA VAL A 31 -7.25 -15.18 14.44
C VAL A 31 -6.27 -14.70 13.39
N LYS A 32 -5.69 -15.62 12.64
CA LYS A 32 -4.75 -15.26 11.57
C LYS A 32 -5.40 -14.38 10.53
N LEU A 33 -6.64 -14.71 10.16
CA LEU A 33 -7.38 -13.93 9.18
C LEU A 33 -7.62 -12.51 9.69
N LYS A 34 -8.01 -12.38 10.94
CA LYS A 34 -8.24 -11.06 11.52
C LYS A 34 -6.96 -10.22 11.50
N LEU A 35 -5.83 -10.81 11.87
CA LEU A 35 -4.56 -10.10 11.86
C LEU A 35 -4.20 -9.63 10.46
N LYS A 36 -4.44 -10.48 9.45
CA LYS A 36 -4.17 -10.08 8.08
C LYS A 36 -5.09 -8.96 7.61
N CYS A 37 -6.35 -8.99 8.02
CA CYS A 37 -7.28 -7.91 7.70
C CYS A 37 -6.85 -6.60 8.33
N ASP A 38 -6.38 -6.64 9.58
CA ASP A 38 -5.89 -5.46 10.25
C ASP A 38 -4.66 -4.89 9.54
N ASP A 39 -3.75 -5.78 9.09
CA ASP A 39 -2.57 -5.37 8.32
C ASP A 39 -2.97 -4.68 7.02
N ILE A 40 -3.97 -5.22 6.33
CA ILE A 40 -4.46 -4.63 5.07
C ILE A 40 -5.03 -3.25 5.32
N LEU A 41 -5.79 -3.08 6.39
CA LEU A 41 -6.36 -1.77 6.74
C LEU A 41 -5.26 -0.76 7.02
N GLN A 42 -4.22 -1.18 7.74
CA GLN A 42 -3.10 -0.30 8.03
C GLN A 42 -2.35 0.09 6.77
N LEU A 43 -2.11 -0.88 5.88
CA LEU A 43 -1.43 -0.61 4.62
C LEU A 43 -2.22 0.35 3.73
N ARG A 44 -3.55 0.24 3.74
CA ARG A 44 -4.41 1.17 2.99
C ARG A 44 -4.28 2.59 3.51
N LYS A 45 -4.25 2.75 4.84
CA LYS A 45 -4.05 4.06 5.44
C LYS A 45 -2.70 4.64 5.06
N ASP A 46 -1.65 3.81 5.13
CA ASP A 46 -0.31 4.24 4.78
C ASP A 46 -0.24 4.67 3.31
N LEU A 47 -0.90 3.92 2.44
CA LEU A 47 -0.94 4.25 1.02
C LEU A 47 -1.67 5.57 0.77
N ASP A 48 -2.80 5.79 1.45
CA ASP A 48 -3.54 7.04 1.30
C ASP A 48 -2.71 8.22 1.76
N MET A 49 -1.99 8.08 2.86
CA MET A 49 -1.11 9.13 3.36
C MET A 49 0.02 9.41 2.36
N ALA A 50 0.61 8.36 1.81
CA ALA A 50 1.67 8.53 0.81
C ALA A 50 1.16 9.23 -0.44
N ARG A 51 -0.06 8.94 -0.86
CA ARG A 51 -0.67 9.59 -2.01
C ARG A 51 -0.90 11.08 -1.74
N GLU A 52 -1.38 11.42 -0.55
CA GLU A 52 -1.58 12.80 -0.16
C GLU A 52 -0.27 13.56 -0.16
N GLU A 53 0.78 12.96 0.39
CA GLU A 53 2.10 13.57 0.41
C GLU A 53 2.63 13.81 -1.01
N THR A 54 2.41 12.82 -1.88
CA THR A 54 2.82 12.93 -3.28
C THR A 54 2.10 14.07 -3.97
N GLN A 55 0.78 14.20 -3.74
CA GLN A 55 -0.01 15.27 -4.33
C GLN A 55 0.46 16.62 -3.85
N LEU A 56 0.77 16.75 -2.57
CA LEU A 56 1.27 18.00 -2.03
C LEU A 56 2.63 18.34 -2.61
N ALA A 57 3.51 17.36 -2.75
CA ALA A 57 4.82 17.56 -3.32
C ALA A 57 4.72 17.99 -4.78
N GLU A 58 3.81 17.38 -5.54
CA GLU A 58 3.58 17.75 -6.92
C GLU A 58 3.04 19.17 -7.05
N LEU A 59 2.13 19.54 -6.16
CA LEU A 59 1.57 20.87 -6.16
C LEU A 59 2.66 21.90 -5.87
N ARG A 60 3.51 21.64 -4.90
CA ARG A 60 4.64 22.54 -4.59
C ARG A 60 5.59 22.66 -5.75
N TYR A 61 5.92 21.54 -6.38
CA TYR A 61 6.80 21.53 -7.53
C TYR A 61 6.22 22.36 -8.65
N ASN A 62 4.94 22.17 -8.98
CA ASN A 62 4.29 22.91 -10.06
C ASN A 62 4.22 24.39 -9.75
N THR A 63 3.93 24.74 -8.49
CA THR A 63 3.89 26.13 -8.09
C THR A 63 5.25 26.82 -8.25
N LEU A 64 6.31 26.11 -7.81
CA LEU A 64 7.66 26.64 -7.95
C LEU A 64 8.08 26.75 -9.41
N LYS A 65 7.75 25.73 -10.19
CA LYS A 65 8.06 25.73 -11.61
C LYS A 65 7.40 26.91 -12.31
N ASP A 66 6.11 27.13 -12.03
CA ASP A 66 5.37 28.22 -12.62
C ASP A 66 5.97 29.59 -12.23
N ALA A 67 6.39 29.72 -10.97
CA ALA A 67 7.01 30.93 -10.50
C ALA A 67 8.35 31.19 -11.19
N VAL A 68 9.15 30.14 -11.37
CA VAL A 68 10.44 30.25 -12.07
C VAL A 68 10.21 30.59 -13.53
N ASP A 69 9.26 29.93 -14.19
CA ASP A 69 8.96 30.20 -15.60
C ASP A 69 8.47 31.62 -15.78
N LYS A 70 7.63 32.11 -14.87
CA LYS A 70 7.13 33.47 -14.92
C LYS A 70 8.27 34.48 -14.76
N ALA A 71 9.14 34.25 -13.79
CA ALA A 71 10.28 35.15 -13.56
C ALA A 71 11.20 35.15 -14.77
N ALA A 72 11.43 34.01 -15.39
CA ALA A 72 12.27 33.94 -16.59
C ALA A 72 11.64 34.69 -17.76
N ASN A 73 10.32 34.53 -17.94
CA ASN A 73 9.61 35.25 -19.01
C ASN A 73 9.59 36.74 -18.77
N ASP A 74 9.37 37.19 -17.54
CA ASP A 74 9.38 38.60 -17.20
C ASP A 74 10.76 39.21 -17.50
N LYS A 75 11.81 38.46 -17.16
CA LYS A 75 13.18 38.92 -17.39
C LYS A 75 13.47 39.05 -18.89
N LEU A 76 13.01 38.03 -19.64
CA LEU A 76 13.20 38.03 -21.08
C LEU A 76 12.43 39.17 -21.74
N ASN A 77 11.19 39.40 -21.31
CA ASN A 77 10.37 40.50 -21.85
C ASN A 77 10.98 41.87 -21.55
N LYS A 78 11.54 42.00 -20.36
CA LYS A 78 12.23 43.23 -19.99
C LYS A 78 13.44 43.45 -20.89
N ALA A 79 14.22 42.41 -21.13
CA ALA A 79 15.39 42.51 -22.01
C ALA A 79 14.99 42.87 -23.43
N ARG A 80 13.89 42.32 -23.92
CA ARG A 80 13.38 42.67 -25.26
C ARG A 80 12.95 44.12 -25.34
N GLY A 81 12.30 44.60 -24.27
CA GLY A 81 11.91 46.01 -24.23
C GLY A 81 13.11 46.94 -24.27
N GLU A 82 14.14 46.62 -23.49
CA GLU A 82 15.37 47.41 -23.49
C GLU A 82 16.04 47.39 -24.86
N LEU A 83 16.06 46.23 -25.48
CA LEU A 83 16.66 46.10 -26.80
C LEU A 83 15.91 46.93 -27.85
N ASN A 84 14.58 46.92 -27.77
CA ASN A 84 13.75 47.71 -28.68
C ASN A 84 13.99 49.22 -28.49
N ASP A 85 14.14 49.64 -27.24
CA ASP A 85 14.44 51.06 -26.95
C ASP A 85 15.78 51.45 -27.54
N TRP A 86 16.74 50.54 -27.52
CA TRP A 86 18.05 50.82 -28.11
C TRP A 86 18.00 50.86 -29.62
N SER A 87 17.08 50.13 -30.24
CA SER A 87 16.95 50.08 -31.68
C SER A 87 16.31 51.37 -32.25
N ASN A 88 15.53 52.00 -31.41
CA ASN A 88 14.88 53.24 -31.82
C ASN A 88 15.80 54.40 -31.59
#